data_0fc1399237b0151a62e7186186febc66
#
_entry.id   0fc1399237b0151a62e7186186febc66
#
_cell.length_a   1.000
_cell.length_b   1.000
_cell.length_c   1.000
_cell.angle_alpha   90.00
_cell.angle_beta   90.00
_cell.angle_gamma   90.00
#
_symmetry.space_group_name_H-M   'P 1'
#
loop_
_entity.id
_entity.type
_entity.pdbx_description
1 polymer ?
#
loop_
_entity_poly.entity_id
_entity_poly.type
_entity_poly.pdbx_seq_one_letter_code
_entity_poly.pdbx_strand_id
1 'polypeptide(L)'
;MKCDIALPCATQNEINGEEAKTLIANGCWCVCEGANMPSDADAIDAYEKARVESGFLYMPAKAANAGGVAVSALEMSQNSERLSWTFEEVDSKLQGIMAGIYSKVSTAAKKYGHEGDFVTGANIAGFEKVADAMLAQGNV
;
A
#
# COMPACT_ATOMS: atom_id res chain seq x y z
N MET A 1 -20.95 7.49 9.46
CA MET A 1 -20.04 8.10 10.48
C MET A 1 -19.10 9.03 9.74
N LYS A 2 -18.78 10.20 10.29
CA LYS A 2 -17.83 11.14 9.69
C LYS A 2 -16.42 10.77 10.15
N CYS A 3 -15.48 10.66 9.23
CA CYS A 3 -14.07 10.39 9.52
C CYS A 3 -13.19 11.10 8.49
N ASP A 4 -11.96 11.38 8.86
CA ASP A 4 -10.96 11.97 7.96
C ASP A 4 -10.22 10.90 7.16
N ILE A 5 -9.91 9.78 7.80
CA ILE A 5 -9.17 8.65 7.24
C ILE A 5 -9.91 7.36 7.53
N ALA A 6 -10.00 6.46 6.56
CA ALA A 6 -10.52 5.12 6.73
C ALA A 6 -9.41 4.07 6.54
N LEU A 7 -9.33 3.14 7.49
CA LEU A 7 -8.35 2.06 7.50
C LEU A 7 -9.09 0.71 7.53
N PRO A 8 -9.54 0.20 6.38
CA PRO A 8 -10.21 -1.10 6.33
C PRO A 8 -9.21 -2.22 6.62
N CYS A 9 -9.41 -2.92 7.73
CA CYS A 9 -8.46 -3.89 8.28
C CYS A 9 -9.11 -5.24 8.63
N ALA A 10 -10.37 -5.47 8.28
CA ALA A 10 -11.09 -6.66 8.74
C ALA A 10 -11.04 -7.81 7.71
N THR A 11 -11.63 -7.63 6.53
CA THR A 11 -11.78 -8.73 5.59
C THR A 11 -11.83 -8.27 4.14
N GLN A 12 -11.74 -9.23 3.23
CA GLN A 12 -11.88 -9.02 1.80
C GLN A 12 -13.29 -8.51 1.46
N ASN A 13 -13.38 -7.52 0.54
CA ASN A 13 -14.62 -6.94 0.04
C ASN A 13 -15.55 -6.39 1.16
N GLU A 14 -14.95 -5.81 2.19
CA GLU A 14 -15.71 -5.18 3.29
C GLU A 14 -16.24 -3.78 2.94
N ILE A 15 -15.75 -3.17 1.87
CA ILE A 15 -16.22 -1.88 1.35
C ILE A 15 -16.63 -2.04 -0.10
N ASN A 16 -17.88 -1.78 -0.39
CA ASN A 16 -18.40 -1.73 -1.77
C ASN A 16 -18.45 -0.30 -2.32
N GLY A 17 -18.76 -0.17 -3.61
CA GLY A 17 -18.77 1.13 -4.29
C GLY A 17 -19.70 2.18 -3.67
N GLU A 18 -20.85 1.81 -3.11
CA GLU A 18 -21.78 2.75 -2.46
C GLU A 18 -21.27 3.21 -1.09
N GLU A 19 -20.62 2.31 -0.36
CA GLU A 19 -19.97 2.65 0.91
C GLU A 19 -18.76 3.56 0.69
N ALA A 20 -17.97 3.32 -0.35
CA ALA A 20 -16.87 4.18 -0.74
C ALA A 20 -17.34 5.61 -1.09
N LYS A 21 -18.40 5.74 -1.89
CA LYS A 21 -19.02 7.04 -2.18
C LYS A 21 -19.54 7.73 -0.92
N THR A 22 -20.11 6.96 0.01
CA THR A 22 -20.57 7.48 1.29
C THR A 22 -19.42 8.00 2.15
N LEU A 23 -18.29 7.29 2.21
CA LEU A 23 -17.08 7.75 2.90
C LEU A 23 -16.60 9.10 2.34
N ILE A 24 -16.46 9.18 1.01
CA ILE A 24 -16.03 10.39 0.32
C ILE A 24 -16.99 11.55 0.59
N ALA A 25 -18.29 11.34 0.43
CA ALA A 25 -19.32 12.35 0.66
C ALA A 25 -19.37 12.85 2.12
N ASN A 26 -18.98 12.00 3.08
CA ASN A 26 -18.89 12.37 4.50
C ASN A 26 -17.57 13.08 4.88
N GLY A 27 -16.70 13.37 3.91
CA GLY A 27 -15.47 14.13 4.10
C GLY A 27 -14.24 13.30 4.41
N CYS A 28 -14.30 11.97 4.23
CA CYS A 28 -13.11 11.14 4.22
C CYS A 28 -12.22 11.56 3.04
N TRP A 29 -10.95 11.83 3.30
CA TRP A 29 -10.01 12.25 2.25
C TRP A 29 -8.88 11.23 1.99
N CYS A 30 -8.84 10.15 2.77
CA CYS A 30 -7.82 9.11 2.62
C CYS A 30 -8.40 7.74 2.99
N VAL A 31 -8.11 6.76 2.14
CA VAL A 31 -8.29 5.32 2.44
C VAL A 31 -6.93 4.62 2.31
N CYS A 32 -6.56 3.85 3.33
CA CYS A 32 -5.33 3.08 3.36
C CYS A 32 -5.63 1.65 3.81
N GLU A 33 -5.45 0.69 2.93
CA GLU A 33 -5.94 -0.68 3.12
C GLU A 33 -5.01 -1.54 3.98
N GLY A 34 -5.47 -1.93 5.16
CA GLY A 34 -4.76 -2.87 6.04
C GLY A 34 -5.09 -4.33 5.78
N ALA A 35 -6.33 -4.66 5.42
CA ALA A 35 -6.72 -6.02 5.01
C ALA A 35 -6.28 -6.32 3.58
N ASN A 36 -6.36 -7.60 3.17
CA ASN A 36 -6.11 -7.99 1.79
C ASN A 36 -7.38 -7.77 0.96
N MET A 37 -7.31 -6.90 -0.04
CA MET A 37 -8.42 -6.54 -0.95
C MET A 37 -9.73 -6.18 -0.21
N PRO A 38 -9.71 -5.23 0.73
CA PRO A 38 -10.90 -4.90 1.51
C PRO A 38 -11.94 -4.14 0.69
N SER A 39 -11.51 -3.40 -0.34
CA SER A 39 -12.40 -2.68 -1.26
C SER A 39 -12.66 -3.49 -2.52
N ASP A 40 -13.91 -3.52 -2.96
CA ASP A 40 -14.26 -4.11 -4.26
C ASP A 40 -13.84 -3.20 -5.44
N ALA A 41 -14.03 -3.67 -6.67
CA ALA A 41 -13.64 -2.93 -7.86
C ALA A 41 -14.37 -1.59 -7.99
N ASP A 42 -15.67 -1.56 -7.67
CA ASP A 42 -16.48 -0.35 -7.74
C ASP A 42 -16.06 0.69 -6.70
N ALA A 43 -15.60 0.23 -5.52
CA ALA A 43 -15.04 1.10 -4.49
C ALA A 43 -13.70 1.71 -4.95
N ILE A 44 -12.83 0.91 -5.55
CA ILE A 44 -11.54 1.39 -6.09
C ILE A 44 -11.78 2.44 -7.19
N ASP A 45 -12.72 2.19 -8.09
CA ASP A 45 -13.10 3.14 -9.14
C ASP A 45 -13.62 4.46 -8.55
N ALA A 46 -14.39 4.39 -7.46
CA ALA A 46 -14.86 5.59 -6.76
C ALA A 46 -13.71 6.39 -6.14
N TYR A 47 -12.71 5.73 -5.54
CA TYR A 47 -11.52 6.39 -4.98
C TYR A 47 -10.66 7.04 -6.09
N GLU A 48 -10.43 6.33 -7.18
CA GLU A 48 -9.65 6.86 -8.32
C GLU A 48 -10.33 8.07 -8.96
N LYS A 49 -11.66 8.06 -9.08
CA LYS A 49 -12.43 9.22 -9.53
C LYS A 49 -12.26 10.40 -8.56
N ALA A 50 -12.44 10.17 -7.25
CA ALA A 50 -12.26 11.20 -6.22
C ALA A 50 -10.81 11.75 -6.19
N ARG A 51 -9.81 10.91 -6.47
CA ARG A 51 -8.41 11.33 -6.60
C ARG A 51 -8.26 12.42 -7.66
N VAL A 52 -8.84 12.20 -8.83
CA VAL A 52 -8.77 13.17 -9.95
C VAL A 52 -9.58 14.45 -9.64
N GLU A 53 -10.74 14.33 -9.02
CA GLU A 53 -11.68 15.43 -8.77
C GLU A 53 -11.28 16.29 -7.57
N SER A 54 -10.74 15.70 -6.50
CA SER A 54 -10.53 16.38 -5.21
C SER A 54 -9.18 16.12 -4.54
N GLY A 55 -8.30 15.34 -5.17
CA GLY A 55 -7.03 14.97 -4.56
C GLY A 55 -7.15 13.92 -3.44
N PHE A 56 -8.21 13.10 -3.47
CA PHE A 56 -8.38 11.98 -2.55
C PHE A 56 -7.16 11.04 -2.56
N LEU A 57 -6.75 10.55 -1.41
CA LEU A 57 -5.64 9.63 -1.31
C LEU A 57 -6.12 8.19 -1.12
N TYR A 58 -5.66 7.30 -1.99
CA TYR A 58 -5.92 5.87 -1.87
C TYR A 58 -4.61 5.09 -1.93
N MET A 59 -4.31 4.38 -0.85
CA MET A 59 -3.14 3.49 -0.78
C MET A 59 -3.61 2.04 -0.81
N PRO A 60 -3.31 1.30 -1.89
CA PRO A 60 -3.79 -0.07 -2.05
C PRO A 60 -3.11 -1.04 -1.08
N ALA A 61 -3.81 -2.11 -0.74
CA ALA A 61 -3.39 -3.15 0.20
C ALA A 61 -1.96 -3.66 -0.06
N LYS A 62 -1.62 -3.93 -1.31
CA LYS A 62 -0.30 -4.44 -1.71
C LYS A 62 0.89 -3.58 -1.25
N ALA A 63 0.67 -2.30 -0.98
CA ALA A 63 1.66 -1.38 -0.44
C ALA A 63 1.41 -1.10 1.05
N ALA A 64 0.16 -0.84 1.41
CA ALA A 64 -0.22 -0.41 2.77
C ALA A 64 -0.04 -1.52 3.81
N ASN A 65 -0.35 -2.78 3.49
CA ASN A 65 -0.33 -3.88 4.44
C ASN A 65 0.97 -4.71 4.44
N ALA A 66 1.97 -4.31 3.69
CA ALA A 66 3.24 -5.04 3.57
C ALA A 66 4.03 -5.14 4.89
N GLY A 67 3.65 -4.38 5.91
CA GLY A 67 4.28 -4.42 7.23
C GLY A 67 4.18 -5.79 7.91
N GLY A 68 3.04 -6.46 7.80
CA GLY A 68 2.85 -7.79 8.39
C GLY A 68 3.83 -8.83 7.83
N VAL A 69 3.93 -8.93 6.51
CA VAL A 69 4.86 -9.85 5.86
C VAL A 69 6.33 -9.45 6.08
N ALA A 70 6.61 -8.14 6.18
CA ALA A 70 7.95 -7.66 6.49
C ALA A 70 8.41 -8.11 7.88
N VAL A 71 7.54 -8.01 8.90
CA VAL A 71 7.84 -8.50 10.25
C VAL A 71 8.03 -10.01 10.27
N SER A 72 7.23 -10.77 9.51
CA SER A 72 7.45 -12.21 9.36
C SER A 72 8.82 -12.54 8.76
N ALA A 73 9.28 -11.77 7.77
CA ALA A 73 10.62 -11.94 7.21
C ALA A 73 11.73 -11.60 8.23
N LEU A 74 11.53 -10.57 9.05
CA LEU A 74 12.45 -10.23 10.14
C LEU A 74 12.51 -11.35 11.18
N GLU A 75 11.36 -11.94 11.55
CA GLU A 75 11.30 -13.09 12.45
C GLU A 75 12.06 -14.31 11.89
N MET A 76 11.85 -14.64 10.63
CA MET A 76 12.60 -15.71 9.96
C MET A 76 14.12 -15.45 9.99
N SER A 77 14.54 -14.21 9.81
CA SER A 77 15.95 -13.82 9.89
C SER A 77 16.52 -14.04 11.29
N GLN A 78 15.82 -13.57 12.34
CA GLN A 78 16.22 -13.82 13.74
C GLN A 78 16.35 -15.30 14.04
N ASN A 79 15.36 -16.10 13.60
CA ASN A 79 15.36 -17.55 13.82
C ASN A 79 16.55 -18.24 13.14
N SER A 80 16.88 -17.82 11.92
CA SER A 80 18.03 -18.35 11.17
C SER A 80 19.37 -17.99 11.80
N GLU A 81 19.49 -16.78 12.31
CA GLU A 81 20.68 -16.28 13.01
C GLU A 81 20.78 -16.79 14.45
N ARG A 82 19.69 -17.36 14.98
CA ARG A 82 19.54 -17.77 16.40
C ARG A 82 19.75 -16.60 17.37
N LEU A 83 19.30 -15.41 16.97
CA LEU A 83 19.34 -14.18 17.73
C LEU A 83 17.92 -13.73 18.11
N SER A 84 17.84 -12.87 19.10
CA SER A 84 16.61 -12.16 19.45
C SER A 84 16.90 -10.67 19.42
N TRP A 85 16.11 -9.94 18.62
CA TRP A 85 16.16 -8.49 18.60
C TRP A 85 15.16 -7.93 19.60
N THR A 86 15.41 -6.72 20.07
CA THR A 86 14.47 -6.01 20.94
C THR A 86 13.25 -5.55 20.13
N PHE A 87 12.19 -5.18 20.85
CA PHE A 87 11.00 -4.58 20.22
C PHE A 87 11.38 -3.33 19.41
N GLU A 88 12.21 -2.47 19.98
CA GLU A 88 12.65 -1.21 19.36
C GLU A 88 13.45 -1.45 18.09
N GLU A 89 14.28 -2.48 18.05
CA GLU A 89 15.03 -2.85 16.84
C GLU A 89 14.09 -3.33 15.73
N VAL A 90 13.11 -4.17 16.04
CA VAL A 90 12.12 -4.65 15.07
C VAL A 90 11.23 -3.52 14.59
N ASP A 91 10.73 -2.68 15.49
CA ASP A 91 9.88 -1.54 15.17
C ASP A 91 10.61 -0.52 14.29
N SER A 92 11.85 -0.19 14.59
CA SER A 92 12.67 0.70 13.78
C SER A 92 12.90 0.17 12.35
N LYS A 93 13.14 -1.14 12.23
CA LYS A 93 13.25 -1.80 10.90
C LYS A 93 11.92 -1.73 10.14
N LEU A 94 10.81 -2.01 10.80
CA LEU A 94 9.47 -1.93 10.22
C LEU A 94 9.15 -0.52 9.72
N GLN A 95 9.38 0.50 10.53
CA GLN A 95 9.18 1.90 10.15
C GLN A 95 10.01 2.26 8.91
N GLY A 96 11.27 1.86 8.88
CA GLY A 96 12.15 2.07 7.73
C GLY A 96 11.66 1.36 6.46
N ILE A 97 11.14 0.13 6.58
CA ILE A 97 10.56 -0.63 5.47
C ILE A 97 9.32 0.08 4.93
N MET A 98 8.39 0.49 5.80
CA MET A 98 7.13 1.14 5.37
C MET A 98 7.39 2.51 4.74
N ALA A 99 8.27 3.32 5.32
CA ALA A 99 8.70 4.58 4.72
C ALA A 99 9.37 4.36 3.34
N GLY A 100 10.19 3.32 3.22
CA GLY A 100 10.81 2.93 1.96
C GLY A 100 9.81 2.48 0.90
N ILE A 101 8.75 1.77 1.27
CA ILE A 101 7.67 1.37 0.36
C ILE A 101 6.94 2.61 -0.14
N TYR A 102 6.50 3.49 0.75
CA TYR A 102 5.84 4.74 0.36
C TYR A 102 6.71 5.58 -0.59
N SER A 103 7.99 5.74 -0.27
CA SER A 103 8.93 6.49 -1.11
C SER A 103 9.07 5.89 -2.52
N LYS A 104 9.17 4.57 -2.63
CA LYS A 104 9.26 3.89 -3.93
C LYS A 104 7.98 4.06 -4.74
N VAL A 105 6.82 3.85 -4.12
CA VAL A 105 5.51 3.97 -4.77
C VAL A 105 5.29 5.40 -5.27
N SER A 106 5.49 6.40 -4.40
CA SER A 106 5.29 7.81 -4.77
C SER A 106 6.30 8.30 -5.81
N THR A 107 7.56 7.86 -5.73
CA THR A 107 8.59 8.19 -6.71
C THR A 107 8.28 7.57 -8.08
N ALA A 108 7.86 6.30 -8.12
CA ALA A 108 7.47 5.64 -9.36
C ALA A 108 6.26 6.32 -9.99
N ALA A 109 5.22 6.61 -9.22
CA ALA A 109 4.06 7.35 -9.70
C ALA A 109 4.47 8.69 -10.34
N LYS A 110 5.26 9.48 -9.64
CA LYS A 110 5.75 10.78 -10.12
C LYS A 110 6.62 10.66 -11.38
N LYS A 111 7.57 9.73 -11.40
CA LYS A 111 8.51 9.50 -12.52
C LYS A 111 7.78 9.21 -13.83
N TYR A 112 6.66 8.52 -13.76
CA TYR A 112 5.88 8.11 -14.94
C TYR A 112 4.65 8.99 -15.20
N GLY A 113 4.53 10.15 -14.56
CA GLY A 113 3.46 11.13 -14.82
C GLY A 113 2.12 10.83 -14.16
N HIS A 114 2.13 10.00 -13.12
CA HIS A 114 0.95 9.58 -12.35
C HIS A 114 1.04 10.06 -10.88
N GLU A 115 1.53 11.28 -10.64
CA GLU A 115 1.70 11.80 -9.28
C GLU A 115 0.39 11.72 -8.47
N GLY A 116 0.46 11.13 -7.27
CA GLY A 116 -0.69 10.89 -6.39
C GLY A 116 -1.49 9.61 -6.69
N ASP A 117 -1.20 8.91 -7.78
CA ASP A 117 -1.79 7.61 -8.12
C ASP A 117 -0.93 6.48 -7.52
N PHE A 118 -1.26 6.09 -6.29
CA PHE A 118 -0.49 5.05 -5.60
C PHE A 118 -0.80 3.63 -6.10
N VAL A 119 -1.93 3.42 -6.77
CA VAL A 119 -2.23 2.13 -7.44
C VAL A 119 -1.27 1.90 -8.58
N THR A 120 -1.18 2.86 -9.49
CA THR A 120 -0.23 2.84 -10.62
C THR A 120 1.22 2.83 -10.11
N GLY A 121 1.53 3.67 -9.12
CA GLY A 121 2.86 3.73 -8.52
C GLY A 121 3.32 2.40 -7.91
N ALA A 122 2.45 1.71 -7.20
CA ALA A 122 2.76 0.40 -6.62
C ALA A 122 2.98 -0.67 -7.70
N ASN A 123 2.17 -0.67 -8.76
CA ASN A 123 2.33 -1.58 -9.89
C ASN A 123 3.66 -1.34 -10.61
N ILE A 124 3.99 -0.09 -10.92
CA ILE A 124 5.22 0.26 -11.60
C ILE A 124 6.44 -0.08 -10.74
N ALA A 125 6.45 0.30 -9.45
CA ALA A 125 7.57 0.02 -8.56
C ALA A 125 7.84 -1.49 -8.42
N GLY A 126 6.78 -2.31 -8.37
CA GLY A 126 6.91 -3.77 -8.39
C GLY A 126 7.45 -4.31 -9.71
N PHE A 127 6.94 -3.80 -10.83
CA PHE A 127 7.38 -4.18 -12.16
C PHE A 127 8.84 -3.80 -12.43
N GLU A 128 9.26 -2.58 -12.10
CA GLU A 128 10.66 -2.11 -12.31
C GLU A 128 11.65 -3.08 -11.67
N LYS A 129 11.38 -3.53 -10.45
CA LYS A 129 12.27 -4.47 -9.74
C LYS A 129 12.45 -5.79 -10.50
N VAL A 130 11.37 -6.32 -11.09
CA VAL A 130 11.43 -7.56 -11.88
C VAL A 130 12.09 -7.30 -13.22
N ALA A 131 11.75 -6.22 -13.90
CA ALA A 131 12.34 -5.84 -15.19
C ALA A 131 13.85 -5.63 -15.10
N ASP A 132 14.32 -4.93 -14.06
CA ASP A 132 15.76 -4.73 -13.83
C ASP A 132 16.49 -6.06 -13.60
N ALA A 133 15.87 -6.98 -12.84
CA ALA A 133 16.44 -8.32 -12.65
C ALA A 133 16.49 -9.10 -13.97
N MET A 134 15.46 -9.05 -14.79
CA MET A 134 15.44 -9.70 -16.11
C MET A 134 16.48 -9.10 -17.05
N LEU A 135 16.66 -7.78 -17.04
CA LEU A 135 17.71 -7.12 -17.85
C LEU A 135 19.11 -7.53 -17.40
N ALA A 136 19.35 -7.68 -16.09
CA ALA A 136 20.64 -8.05 -15.53
C ALA A 136 20.97 -9.55 -15.73
N GLN A 137 19.98 -10.42 -15.65
CA GLN A 137 20.17 -11.88 -15.68
C GLN A 137 19.89 -12.51 -17.04
N GLY A 138 19.27 -11.78 -17.94
CA GLY A 138 18.75 -12.29 -19.19
C GLY A 138 17.36 -12.90 -19.06
N ASN A 139 16.74 -13.16 -20.20
CA ASN A 139 15.41 -13.76 -20.29
C ASN A 139 15.58 -15.29 -20.31
N VAL A 140 15.46 -15.93 -19.16
CA VAL A 140 15.60 -17.37 -18.99
C VAL A 140 14.25 -18.05 -19.03
#